data_5b19c26ebb4044c35ef3f2a53bf31552
#
_entry.id   5b19c26ebb4044c35ef3f2a53bf31552
#
_cell.length_a   1.000
_cell.length_b   1.000
_cell.length_c   1.000
_cell.angle_alpha   90.00
_cell.angle_beta   90.00
_cell.angle_gamma   90.00
#
_symmetry.space_group_name_H-M   'P 1'
#
loop_
_entity.id
_entity.type
_entity.pdbx_description
1 polymer ?
#
loop_
_entity_poly.entity_id
_entity_poly.type
_entity_poly.pdbx_seq_one_letter_code
_entity_poly.pdbx_strand_id
1 'polypeptide(L)'
;HFPGKGKKLGIVPWCETIGVKFGANLNAYTSVDQTVYHIGSAPIKREGIIDSCLLVLNDWSQFINLEAKEIDKERGVIHEEWRNRRTGMAMQRMMENVMPKIYKGTKYEDCLPIGNMDIVDHFPYKDLRDYYQKWYRPDLQAIVVVGDFNVEQMELKIQKLFGKIKAHKNPAE
;
A
#
# COMPACT_ATOMS: atom_id res chain seq x y z
N HIS A 1 -4.29 -9.61 13.05
CA HIS A 1 -4.58 -8.91 14.30
C HIS A 1 -6.04 -8.46 14.47
N PHE A 2 -6.91 -8.68 13.49
CA PHE A 2 -8.33 -8.28 13.60
C PHE A 2 -9.19 -9.46 14.06
N PRO A 3 -9.56 -9.52 15.34
CA PRO A 3 -10.33 -10.62 15.88
C PRO A 3 -11.81 -10.49 15.53
N GLY A 4 -12.30 -11.33 14.64
CA GLY A 4 -13.72 -11.70 14.66
C GLY A 4 -13.95 -12.78 15.74
N LYS A 5 -15.17 -12.90 16.29
CA LYS A 5 -15.51 -13.97 17.25
C LYS A 5 -15.13 -15.33 16.68
N GLY A 6 -14.03 -15.92 17.18
CA GLY A 6 -13.58 -17.27 16.85
C GLY A 6 -12.86 -17.49 15.51
N LYS A 7 -12.65 -16.47 14.67
CA LYS A 7 -11.87 -16.56 13.43
C LYS A 7 -11.05 -15.29 13.25
N LYS A 8 -9.82 -15.42 12.72
CA LYS A 8 -9.03 -14.26 12.28
C LYS A 8 -9.74 -13.64 11.07
N LEU A 9 -10.40 -12.50 11.25
CA LEU A 9 -10.90 -11.70 10.14
C LEU A 9 -9.69 -11.03 9.46
N GLY A 10 -9.60 -11.09 8.14
CA GLY A 10 -8.67 -10.25 7.38
C GLY A 10 -9.07 -8.78 7.43
N ILE A 11 -8.17 -7.89 6.99
CA ILE A 11 -8.39 -6.44 6.99
C ILE A 11 -9.63 -6.07 6.17
N VAL A 12 -9.75 -6.59 4.95
CA VAL A 12 -10.86 -6.27 4.04
C VAL A 12 -12.22 -6.67 4.65
N PRO A 13 -12.45 -7.92 5.07
CA PRO A 13 -13.70 -8.30 5.73
C PRO A 13 -13.98 -7.49 7.01
N TRP A 14 -12.95 -7.13 7.76
CA TRP A 14 -13.14 -6.27 8.93
C TRP A 14 -13.62 -4.87 8.51
N CYS A 15 -12.99 -4.24 7.53
CA CYS A 15 -13.40 -2.94 7.01
C CYS A 15 -14.84 -2.94 6.52
N GLU A 16 -15.27 -3.99 5.83
CA GLU A 16 -16.66 -4.14 5.38
C GLU A 16 -17.66 -4.19 6.53
N THR A 17 -17.30 -4.81 7.68
CA THR A 17 -18.18 -4.82 8.87
C THR A 17 -18.44 -3.44 9.47
N ILE A 18 -17.60 -2.48 9.19
CA ILE A 18 -17.74 -1.08 9.63
C ILE A 18 -18.22 -0.14 8.52
N GLY A 19 -18.57 -0.68 7.36
CA GLY A 19 -19.08 0.09 6.22
C GLY A 19 -18.01 0.70 5.30
N VAL A 20 -16.74 0.40 5.55
CA VAL A 20 -15.61 0.80 4.69
C VAL A 20 -15.48 -0.22 3.55
N LYS A 21 -15.89 0.15 2.34
CA LYS A 21 -15.92 -0.74 1.18
C LYS A 21 -14.56 -0.81 0.49
N PHE A 22 -14.12 -2.03 0.17
CA PHE A 22 -12.93 -2.23 -0.66
C PHE A 22 -13.11 -1.60 -2.05
N GLY A 23 -12.04 -1.01 -2.57
CA GLY A 23 -12.03 -0.29 -3.85
C GLY A 23 -12.54 1.16 -3.75
N ALA A 24 -13.63 1.41 -3.03
CA ALA A 24 -14.22 2.75 -2.89
C ALA A 24 -13.60 3.55 -1.72
N ASN A 25 -13.49 2.92 -0.55
CA ASN A 25 -13.04 3.59 0.68
C ASN A 25 -11.73 3.03 1.24
N LEU A 26 -11.44 1.76 0.97
CA LEU A 26 -10.20 1.08 1.29
C LEU A 26 -9.47 0.80 -0.02
N ASN A 27 -8.35 1.47 -0.26
CA ASN A 27 -7.59 1.32 -1.50
C ASN A 27 -6.14 1.74 -1.32
N ALA A 28 -5.33 1.47 -2.34
CA ALA A 28 -3.98 1.98 -2.50
C ALA A 28 -3.73 2.37 -3.95
N TYR A 29 -2.83 3.31 -4.17
CA TYR A 29 -2.32 3.62 -5.50
C TYR A 29 -0.81 3.84 -5.48
N THR A 30 -0.16 3.56 -6.60
CA THR A 30 1.27 3.74 -6.79
C THR A 30 1.52 4.70 -7.96
N SER A 31 2.43 5.64 -7.76
CA SER A 31 3.03 6.45 -8.80
C SER A 31 4.51 6.09 -8.95
N VAL A 32 5.28 6.87 -9.72
CA VAL A 32 6.71 6.59 -9.97
C VAL A 32 7.59 6.70 -8.73
N ASP A 33 7.17 7.45 -7.70
CA ASP A 33 7.97 7.78 -6.52
C ASP A 33 7.24 7.62 -5.18
N GLN A 34 5.97 7.22 -5.20
CA GLN A 34 5.20 7.04 -3.96
C GLN A 34 4.16 5.93 -4.09
N THR A 35 3.85 5.28 -2.97
CA THR A 35 2.67 4.44 -2.77
C THR A 35 1.85 5.02 -1.64
N VAL A 36 0.56 5.23 -1.89
CA VAL A 36 -0.38 5.79 -0.90
C VAL A 36 -1.43 4.75 -0.57
N TYR A 37 -1.57 4.45 0.71
CA TYR A 37 -2.64 3.62 1.26
C TYR A 37 -3.67 4.52 1.93
N HIS A 38 -4.96 4.30 1.66
CA HIS A 38 -5.97 5.11 2.29
C HIS A 38 -7.15 4.30 2.81
N ILE A 39 -7.73 4.80 3.91
CA ILE A 39 -8.97 4.34 4.50
C ILE A 39 -9.87 5.56 4.62
N GLY A 40 -10.91 5.63 3.79
CA GLY A 40 -11.87 6.74 3.78
C GLY A 40 -13.21 6.37 4.39
N SER A 41 -13.99 7.39 4.76
CA SER A 41 -15.37 7.24 5.25
C SER A 41 -15.53 6.29 6.45
N ALA A 42 -14.51 6.18 7.30
CA ALA A 42 -14.61 5.39 8.52
C ALA A 42 -15.61 6.04 9.50
N PRO A 43 -16.52 5.28 10.13
CA PRO A 43 -17.54 5.83 11.04
C PRO A 43 -16.92 6.16 12.41
N ILE A 44 -16.29 7.32 12.52
CA ILE A 44 -15.50 7.74 13.70
C ILE A 44 -16.31 7.89 15.00
N LYS A 45 -17.64 8.00 14.93
CA LYS A 45 -18.50 8.06 16.11
C LYS A 45 -18.58 6.74 16.88
N ARG A 46 -18.18 5.64 16.25
CA ARG A 46 -18.13 4.32 16.89
C ARG A 46 -16.78 4.14 17.58
N GLU A 47 -16.83 3.78 18.87
CA GLU A 47 -15.62 3.56 19.67
C GLU A 47 -14.67 2.53 19.04
N GLY A 48 -13.38 2.79 19.13
CA GLY A 48 -12.30 1.90 18.66
C GLY A 48 -12.07 1.86 17.16
N ILE A 49 -12.91 2.51 16.33
CA ILE A 49 -12.73 2.49 14.86
C ILE A 49 -11.45 3.22 14.45
N ILE A 50 -11.20 4.41 15.01
CA ILE A 50 -9.98 5.17 14.71
C ILE A 50 -8.74 4.36 15.07
N ASP A 51 -8.71 3.78 16.28
CA ASP A 51 -7.57 2.98 16.74
C ASP A 51 -7.33 1.76 15.83
N SER A 52 -8.39 1.13 15.37
CA SER A 52 -8.31 0.01 14.44
C SER A 52 -7.83 0.43 13.05
N CYS A 53 -8.28 1.57 12.52
CA CYS A 53 -7.79 2.12 11.26
C CYS A 53 -6.30 2.47 11.34
N LEU A 54 -5.86 3.11 12.43
CA LEU A 54 -4.45 3.40 12.65
C LEU A 54 -3.62 2.11 12.77
N LEU A 55 -4.16 1.05 13.39
CA LEU A 55 -3.49 -0.25 13.45
C LEU A 55 -3.34 -0.88 12.06
N VAL A 56 -4.35 -0.78 11.18
CA VAL A 56 -4.24 -1.24 9.79
C VAL A 56 -3.12 -0.52 9.06
N LEU A 57 -3.05 0.81 9.17
CA LEU A 57 -2.00 1.59 8.56
C LEU A 57 -0.61 1.22 9.11
N ASN A 58 -0.51 0.98 10.41
CA ASN A 58 0.73 0.53 11.05
C ASN A 58 1.15 -0.85 10.55
N ASP A 59 0.22 -1.79 10.42
CA ASP A 59 0.49 -3.12 9.88
C ASP A 59 0.97 -3.06 8.43
N TRP A 60 0.37 -2.23 7.60
CA TRP A 60 0.84 -2.03 6.23
C TRP A 60 2.22 -1.37 6.15
N SER A 61 2.52 -0.47 7.08
CA SER A 61 3.80 0.23 7.08
C SER A 61 4.98 -0.66 7.46
N GLN A 62 4.79 -1.70 8.31
CA GLN A 62 5.90 -2.44 8.91
C GLN A 62 5.71 -3.97 8.97
N PHE A 63 4.50 -4.49 8.80
CA PHE A 63 4.18 -5.87 9.18
C PHE A 63 3.48 -6.68 8.08
N ILE A 64 3.69 -6.35 6.82
CA ILE A 64 3.19 -7.15 5.69
C ILE A 64 3.98 -8.48 5.65
N ASN A 65 3.26 -9.61 5.65
CA ASN A 65 3.89 -10.93 5.71
C ASN A 65 4.62 -11.33 4.43
N LEU A 66 4.16 -10.88 3.26
CA LEU A 66 4.72 -11.23 1.95
C LEU A 66 4.94 -12.74 1.77
N GLU A 67 3.89 -13.53 2.05
CA GLU A 67 3.91 -14.97 1.88
C GLU A 67 3.97 -15.35 0.40
N ALA A 68 4.80 -16.34 0.05
CA ALA A 68 5.01 -16.76 -1.34
C ALA A 68 3.70 -17.05 -2.09
N LYS A 69 2.78 -17.78 -1.44
CA LYS A 69 1.48 -18.08 -2.01
C LYS A 69 0.64 -16.86 -2.36
N GLU A 70 0.69 -15.83 -1.52
CA GLU A 70 -0.07 -14.59 -1.77
C GLU A 70 0.62 -13.73 -2.84
N ILE A 71 1.96 -13.73 -2.90
CA ILE A 71 2.72 -13.11 -3.99
C ILE A 71 2.35 -13.74 -5.34
N ASP A 72 2.29 -15.07 -5.42
CA ASP A 72 1.95 -15.76 -6.66
C ASP A 72 0.51 -15.48 -7.12
N LYS A 73 -0.43 -15.37 -6.19
CA LYS A 73 -1.80 -14.92 -6.54
C LYS A 73 -1.80 -13.50 -7.11
N GLU A 74 -1.04 -12.60 -6.49
CA GLU A 74 -0.99 -11.20 -6.91
C GLU A 74 -0.36 -11.03 -8.28
N ARG A 75 0.60 -11.87 -8.70
CA ARG A 75 1.11 -11.89 -10.07
C ARG A 75 -0.03 -12.02 -11.09
N GLY A 76 -0.98 -12.92 -10.86
CA GLY A 76 -2.15 -13.08 -11.71
C GLY A 76 -3.06 -11.84 -11.75
N VAL A 77 -3.25 -11.18 -10.61
CA VAL A 77 -4.03 -9.93 -10.51
C VAL A 77 -3.35 -8.81 -11.32
N ILE A 78 -2.04 -8.66 -11.18
CA ILE A 78 -1.26 -7.66 -11.93
C ILE A 78 -1.35 -7.93 -13.44
N HIS A 79 -1.29 -9.19 -13.89
CA HIS A 79 -1.47 -9.56 -15.29
C HIS A 79 -2.84 -9.17 -15.83
N GLU A 80 -3.91 -9.43 -15.07
CA GLU A 80 -5.27 -9.04 -15.48
C GLU A 80 -5.40 -7.51 -15.54
N GLU A 81 -4.84 -6.78 -14.57
CA GLU A 81 -4.84 -5.33 -14.58
C GLU A 81 -4.09 -4.77 -15.80
N TRP A 82 -2.90 -5.27 -16.09
CA TRP A 82 -2.12 -4.90 -17.27
C TRP A 82 -2.89 -5.18 -18.57
N ARG A 83 -3.48 -6.37 -18.69
CA ARG A 83 -4.28 -6.76 -19.86
C ARG A 83 -5.46 -5.82 -20.05
N ASN A 84 -6.23 -5.56 -19.00
CA ASN A 84 -7.40 -4.70 -19.05
C ASN A 84 -7.04 -3.27 -19.43
N ARG A 85 -5.98 -2.72 -18.86
CA ARG A 85 -5.50 -1.38 -19.21
C ARG A 85 -5.02 -1.32 -20.67
N ARG A 86 -4.27 -2.30 -21.11
CA ARG A 86 -3.68 -2.32 -22.46
C ARG A 86 -4.72 -2.52 -23.55
N THR A 87 -5.72 -3.36 -23.35
CA THR A 87 -6.79 -3.60 -24.34
C THR A 87 -7.81 -2.48 -24.37
N GLY A 88 -8.15 -1.91 -23.21
CA GLY A 88 -9.18 -0.87 -23.09
C GLY A 88 -8.71 0.55 -23.37
N MET A 89 -7.41 0.84 -23.27
CA MET A 89 -6.89 2.22 -23.32
C MET A 89 -5.74 2.37 -24.29
N ALA A 90 -5.98 3.05 -25.42
CA ALA A 90 -4.91 3.43 -26.36
C ALA A 90 -3.82 4.28 -25.66
N MET A 91 -4.20 5.12 -24.70
CA MET A 91 -3.31 5.93 -23.90
C MET A 91 -2.29 5.07 -23.14
N GLN A 92 -2.69 3.94 -22.57
CA GLN A 92 -1.76 3.04 -21.87
C GLN A 92 -0.68 2.51 -22.83
N ARG A 93 -1.05 2.06 -24.01
CA ARG A 93 -0.08 1.59 -25.04
C ARG A 93 0.87 2.70 -25.48
N MET A 94 0.35 3.92 -25.60
CA MET A 94 1.17 5.08 -25.92
C MET A 94 2.17 5.37 -24.80
N MET A 95 1.72 5.38 -23.54
CA MET A 95 2.57 5.64 -22.37
C MET A 95 3.69 4.61 -22.25
N GLU A 96 3.41 3.32 -22.45
CA GLU A 96 4.42 2.24 -22.42
C GLU A 96 5.55 2.46 -23.45
N ASN A 97 5.27 3.11 -24.58
CA ASN A 97 6.26 3.37 -25.62
C ASN A 97 6.92 4.75 -25.52
N VAL A 98 6.23 5.73 -24.97
CA VAL A 98 6.68 7.14 -24.95
C VAL A 98 7.44 7.48 -23.68
N MET A 99 6.95 7.02 -22.51
CA MET A 99 7.55 7.39 -21.23
C MET A 99 9.01 6.94 -21.08
N PRO A 100 9.40 5.71 -21.46
CA PRO A 100 10.82 5.33 -21.43
C PRO A 100 11.72 6.23 -22.29
N LYS A 101 11.19 6.78 -23.40
CA LYS A 101 11.94 7.70 -24.25
C LYS A 101 12.07 9.10 -23.65
N ILE A 102 11.00 9.60 -23.00
CA ILE A 102 11.00 10.90 -22.32
C ILE A 102 11.95 10.88 -21.13
N TYR A 103 11.94 9.80 -20.36
CA TYR A 103 12.76 9.66 -19.15
C TYR A 103 14.11 8.99 -19.39
N LYS A 104 14.50 8.80 -20.65
CA LYS A 104 15.77 8.16 -21.03
C LYS A 104 16.96 8.75 -20.28
N GLY A 105 17.77 7.88 -19.67
CA GLY A 105 18.96 8.25 -18.91
C GLY A 105 18.66 8.74 -17.49
N THR A 106 17.41 8.70 -17.04
CA THR A 106 17.03 8.95 -15.66
C THR A 106 16.64 7.65 -14.97
N LYS A 107 16.54 7.67 -13.62
CA LYS A 107 16.04 6.51 -12.86
C LYS A 107 14.57 6.17 -13.13
N TYR A 108 13.84 7.01 -13.84
CA TYR A 108 12.42 6.84 -14.18
C TYR A 108 12.19 6.15 -15.52
N GLU A 109 13.25 5.87 -16.29
CA GLU A 109 13.15 5.27 -17.63
C GLU A 109 12.33 3.97 -17.62
N ASP A 110 12.54 3.11 -16.60
CA ASP A 110 11.89 1.81 -16.46
C ASP A 110 10.89 1.75 -15.28
N CYS A 111 10.41 2.91 -14.80
CA CYS A 111 9.56 3.01 -13.60
C CYS A 111 8.07 3.18 -13.91
N LEU A 112 7.52 2.51 -14.93
CA LEU A 112 6.07 2.49 -15.11
C LEU A 112 5.40 1.73 -13.96
N PRO A 113 4.39 2.31 -13.27
CA PRO A 113 3.81 1.71 -12.07
C PRO A 113 3.23 0.31 -12.26
N ILE A 114 2.71 -0.02 -13.45
CA ILE A 114 2.21 -1.37 -13.73
C ILE A 114 3.34 -2.41 -13.82
N GLY A 115 4.57 -1.97 -14.05
CA GLY A 115 5.75 -2.81 -14.17
C GLY A 115 5.93 -3.49 -15.52
N ASN A 116 6.93 -4.35 -15.57
CA ASN A 116 7.24 -5.23 -16.70
C ASN A 116 6.76 -6.65 -16.36
N MET A 117 5.93 -7.24 -17.24
CA MET A 117 5.32 -8.55 -16.98
C MET A 117 6.35 -9.69 -16.89
N ASP A 118 7.43 -9.59 -17.64
CA ASP A 118 8.54 -10.54 -17.56
C ASP A 118 9.20 -10.53 -16.16
N ILE A 119 9.36 -9.34 -15.59
CA ILE A 119 9.84 -9.18 -14.21
C ILE A 119 8.78 -9.68 -13.23
N VAL A 120 7.51 -9.33 -13.41
CA VAL A 120 6.41 -9.77 -12.55
C VAL A 120 6.36 -11.30 -12.45
N ASP A 121 6.59 -12.00 -13.54
CA ASP A 121 6.55 -13.47 -13.58
C ASP A 121 7.75 -14.12 -12.88
N HIS A 122 8.93 -13.50 -12.96
CA HIS A 122 10.18 -14.19 -12.61
C HIS A 122 10.93 -13.63 -11.41
N PHE A 123 10.54 -12.46 -10.84
CA PHE A 123 11.26 -11.93 -9.69
C PHE A 123 11.20 -12.89 -8.49
N PRO A 124 12.33 -13.11 -7.78
CA PRO A 124 12.35 -13.93 -6.56
C PRO A 124 11.54 -13.26 -5.45
N TYR A 125 10.86 -14.04 -4.61
CA TYR A 125 10.11 -13.52 -3.45
C TYR A 125 11.00 -12.67 -2.51
N LYS A 126 12.28 -12.99 -2.48
CA LYS A 126 13.27 -12.25 -1.69
C LYS A 126 13.36 -10.79 -2.13
N ASP A 127 13.34 -10.51 -3.42
CA ASP A 127 13.49 -9.16 -3.96
C ASP A 127 12.34 -8.25 -3.51
N LEU A 128 11.09 -8.77 -3.51
CA LEU A 128 9.95 -8.03 -2.99
C LEU A 128 10.07 -7.77 -1.48
N ARG A 129 10.55 -8.74 -0.72
CA ARG A 129 10.77 -8.58 0.72
C ARG A 129 11.89 -7.58 1.02
N ASP A 130 12.99 -7.66 0.27
CA ASP A 130 14.11 -6.71 0.39
C ASP A 130 13.68 -5.28 0.01
N TYR A 131 12.87 -5.15 -1.05
CA TYR A 131 12.28 -3.87 -1.44
C TYR A 131 11.42 -3.29 -0.31
N TYR A 132 10.53 -4.09 0.26
CA TYR A 132 9.69 -3.66 1.37
C TYR A 132 10.53 -3.23 2.58
N GLN A 133 11.53 -4.01 2.97
CA GLN A 133 12.44 -3.67 4.07
C GLN A 133 13.27 -2.42 3.79
N LYS A 134 13.69 -2.20 2.55
CA LYS A 134 14.51 -1.07 2.16
C LYS A 134 13.71 0.23 2.14
N TRP A 135 12.48 0.23 1.62
CA TRP A 135 11.74 1.44 1.30
C TRP A 135 10.60 1.77 2.27
N TYR A 136 10.02 0.76 2.96
CA TYR A 136 8.97 0.98 3.95
C TYR A 136 9.56 1.30 5.32
N ARG A 137 10.23 2.42 5.41
CA ARG A 137 10.98 2.89 6.59
C ARG A 137 10.41 4.22 7.09
N PRO A 138 10.44 4.48 8.41
CA PRO A 138 9.73 5.62 9.00
C PRO A 138 10.19 6.99 8.49
N ASP A 139 11.44 7.13 8.08
CA ASP A 139 11.99 8.37 7.52
C ASP A 139 11.55 8.66 6.07
N LEU A 140 10.90 7.71 5.41
CA LEU A 140 10.29 7.84 4.08
C LEU A 140 8.76 7.73 4.11
N GLN A 141 8.13 7.77 5.29
CA GLN A 141 6.69 7.63 5.44
C GLN A 141 6.07 8.88 6.06
N ALA A 142 4.86 9.17 5.65
CA ALA A 142 4.03 10.20 6.25
C ALA A 142 2.65 9.62 6.57
N ILE A 143 2.04 10.07 7.66
CA ILE A 143 0.68 9.73 8.05
C ILE A 143 -0.15 11.00 7.98
N VAL A 144 -1.25 10.95 7.26
CA VAL A 144 -2.22 12.04 7.16
C VAL A 144 -3.56 11.55 7.66
N VAL A 145 -4.14 12.24 8.62
CA VAL A 145 -5.46 11.93 9.18
C VAL A 145 -6.34 13.16 9.07
N VAL A 146 -7.51 13.00 8.47
CA VAL A 146 -8.47 14.09 8.26
C VAL A 146 -9.85 13.64 8.76
N GLY A 147 -10.51 14.47 9.55
CA GLY A 147 -11.85 14.16 10.08
C GLY A 147 -12.26 15.07 11.22
N ASP A 148 -13.42 14.79 11.79
CA ASP A 148 -13.97 15.48 12.96
C ASP A 148 -13.48 14.78 14.25
N PHE A 149 -12.30 15.18 14.76
CA PHE A 149 -11.69 14.63 15.96
C PHE A 149 -10.82 15.68 16.66
N ASN A 150 -10.47 15.41 17.92
CA ASN A 150 -9.50 16.22 18.65
C ASN A 150 -8.07 15.93 18.14
N VAL A 151 -7.39 16.96 17.63
CA VAL A 151 -6.07 16.84 16.99
C VAL A 151 -5.00 16.34 17.98
N GLU A 152 -4.97 16.87 19.20
CA GLU A 152 -3.97 16.53 20.20
C GLU A 152 -4.09 15.04 20.63
N GLN A 153 -5.33 14.57 20.79
CA GLN A 153 -5.58 13.16 21.11
C GLN A 153 -5.19 12.25 19.93
N MET A 154 -5.43 12.68 18.69
CA MET A 154 -5.04 11.93 17.49
C MET A 154 -3.52 11.84 17.39
N GLU A 155 -2.81 12.93 17.61
CA GLU A 155 -1.35 12.95 17.62
C GLU A 155 -0.78 11.97 18.66
N LEU A 156 -1.31 11.98 19.88
CA LEU A 156 -0.90 11.02 20.91
C LEU A 156 -1.13 9.55 20.51
N LYS A 157 -2.25 9.25 19.82
CA LYS A 157 -2.51 7.89 19.31
C LYS A 157 -1.49 7.49 18.23
N ILE A 158 -1.19 8.39 17.31
CA ILE A 158 -0.17 8.16 16.27
C ILE A 158 1.20 7.95 16.90
N GLN A 159 1.62 8.82 17.81
CA GLN A 159 2.90 8.70 18.51
C GLN A 159 3.00 7.37 19.28
N LYS A 160 1.95 6.97 19.98
CA LYS A 160 1.92 5.71 20.74
C LYS A 160 2.10 4.48 19.86
N LEU A 161 1.57 4.50 18.66
CA LEU A 161 1.58 3.36 17.74
C LEU A 161 2.81 3.36 16.84
N PHE A 162 3.04 4.45 16.13
CA PHE A 162 4.10 4.56 15.12
C PHE A 162 5.46 4.96 15.72
N GLY A 163 5.49 5.66 16.85
CA GLY A 163 6.73 6.04 17.54
C GLY A 163 7.55 4.84 18.07
N LYS A 164 6.99 3.63 18.04
CA LYS A 164 7.68 2.38 18.37
C LYS A 164 8.49 1.80 17.19
N ILE A 165 8.26 2.30 15.98
CA ILE A 165 8.96 1.84 14.79
C ILE A 165 10.40 2.33 14.87
N LYS A 166 11.34 1.40 14.75
CA LYS A 166 12.78 1.72 14.83
C LYS A 166 13.22 2.41 13.55
N ALA A 167 13.88 3.56 13.70
CA ALA A 167 14.53 4.22 12.59
C ALA A 167 15.66 3.34 12.02
N HIS A 168 15.87 3.41 10.72
CA HIS A 168 17.02 2.79 10.08
C HIS A 168 18.29 3.58 10.42
N LYS A 169 19.42 2.89 10.59
CA LYS A 169 20.69 3.53 10.97
C LYS A 169 21.26 4.41 9.85
N ASN A 170 21.03 4.02 8.59
CA ASN A 170 21.55 4.71 7.43
C ASN A 170 20.38 5.35 6.66
N PRO A 171 20.55 6.55 6.07
CA PRO A 171 19.55 7.13 5.19
C PRO A 171 19.26 6.20 4.00
N ALA A 172 18.11 6.36 3.37
CA ALA A 172 17.84 5.70 2.09
C ALA A 172 18.65 6.38 0.99
N GLU A 173 19.40 5.60 0.27
CA GLU A 173 20.17 6.03 -0.92
C GLU A 173 19.35 5.82 -2.19
#